data_42f79cb2561e94741143e60b5835f874
#
_entry.id   42f79cb2561e94741143e60b5835f874
#
_cell.length_a   1.000
_cell.length_b   1.000
_cell.length_c   1.000
_cell.angle_alpha   90.00
_cell.angle_beta   90.00
_cell.angle_gamma   90.00
#
_symmetry.space_group_name_H-M   'P 1'
#
loop_
_entity.id
_entity.type
_entity.pdbx_description
1 polymer ?
#
loop_
_entity_poly.entity_id
_entity_poly.type
_entity_poly.pdbx_seq_one_letter_code
_entity_poly.pdbx_strand_id
1 'polypeptide(L)'
;MASSSIYVPAKEMISFLSFADFNISDIRIREVPTNPLNPQLQKIVENLNIDYPKTTKELYTVHKIYHQNEVINSGELPLTQESVGTRRLFYIVLAMMLAQMNGNEKTIVIDEFDDSLHVELAAALVRIFNSTENLNQFIITTHDIQLLDSDLRIDQIYLLDKDFHGISDLKSIFDFEDARNKGRHDISFAKRYLQGRFGAVPVIDVDGLLDVLQMIHEKYGDEHGKNKK
;
A
#
# COMPACT_ATOMS: atom_id res chain seq x y z
N MET A 1 -14.24 -20.49 26.15
CA MET A 1 -14.28 -19.89 24.81
C MET A 1 -13.05 -20.40 24.08
N ALA A 2 -13.22 -21.21 23.04
CA ALA A 2 -12.10 -21.77 22.28
C ALA A 2 -11.40 -20.61 21.54
N SER A 3 -10.13 -20.43 21.80
CA SER A 3 -9.27 -19.54 20.99
C SER A 3 -9.20 -20.16 19.61
N SER A 4 -9.98 -19.60 18.66
CA SER A 4 -9.81 -19.93 17.25
C SER A 4 -8.44 -19.38 16.83
N SER A 5 -7.42 -20.24 16.83
CA SER A 5 -6.15 -19.90 16.20
C SER A 5 -6.45 -19.67 14.71
N ILE A 6 -6.28 -18.45 14.24
CA ILE A 6 -6.37 -18.14 12.82
C ILE A 6 -5.24 -18.92 12.16
N TYR A 7 -5.60 -19.94 11.38
CA TYR A 7 -4.65 -20.69 10.58
C TYR A 7 -4.33 -19.87 9.32
N VAL A 8 -3.10 -19.45 9.18
CA VAL A 8 -2.60 -18.82 7.95
C VAL A 8 -1.87 -19.90 7.17
N PRO A 9 -2.24 -20.20 5.92
CA PRO A 9 -1.56 -21.18 5.08
C PRO A 9 -0.21 -20.62 4.64
N ALA A 10 0.83 -20.86 5.47
CA ALA A 10 2.15 -20.31 5.28
C ALA A 10 2.80 -20.70 3.93
N LYS A 11 2.53 -21.89 3.43
CA LYS A 11 3.07 -22.39 2.16
C LYS A 11 2.54 -21.58 0.97
N GLU A 12 1.25 -21.33 0.96
CA GLU A 12 0.57 -20.56 -0.08
C GLU A 12 1.03 -19.10 -0.05
N MET A 13 1.19 -18.53 1.15
CA MET A 13 1.75 -17.19 1.34
C MET A 13 3.18 -17.09 0.78
N ILE A 14 4.04 -18.04 1.12
CA ILE A 14 5.42 -18.10 0.63
C ILE A 14 5.43 -18.21 -0.89
N SER A 15 4.57 -19.07 -1.47
CA SER A 15 4.46 -19.20 -2.92
C SER A 15 4.07 -17.88 -3.58
N PHE A 16 3.07 -17.19 -3.03
CA PHE A 16 2.64 -15.90 -3.56
C PHE A 16 3.77 -14.86 -3.53
N LEU A 17 4.44 -14.71 -2.39
CA LEU A 17 5.56 -13.78 -2.25
C LEU A 17 6.72 -14.13 -3.18
N SER A 18 7.01 -15.41 -3.38
CA SER A 18 8.03 -15.89 -4.29
C SER A 18 7.72 -15.56 -5.76
N PHE A 19 6.45 -15.67 -6.19
CA PHE A 19 6.03 -15.28 -7.54
C PHE A 19 6.04 -13.76 -7.77
N ALA A 20 5.97 -12.97 -6.71
CA ALA A 20 6.08 -11.52 -6.77
C ALA A 20 7.54 -11.01 -6.71
N ASP A 21 8.52 -11.87 -6.98
CA ASP A 21 9.96 -11.57 -7.00
C ASP A 21 10.56 -11.15 -5.65
N PHE A 22 9.98 -11.67 -4.56
CA PHE A 22 10.54 -11.48 -3.23
C PHE A 22 11.38 -12.69 -2.81
N ASN A 23 12.62 -12.48 -2.40
CA ASN A 23 13.51 -13.55 -1.92
C ASN A 23 13.13 -14.05 -0.52
N ILE A 24 11.84 -14.31 -0.29
CA ILE A 24 11.34 -14.88 0.96
C ILE A 24 11.14 -16.38 0.73
N SER A 25 11.89 -17.19 1.47
CA SER A 25 11.87 -18.65 1.34
C SER A 25 11.06 -19.35 2.42
N ASP A 26 10.78 -18.68 3.54
CA ASP A 26 10.00 -19.20 4.65
C ASP A 26 9.46 -18.06 5.53
N ILE A 27 8.43 -18.35 6.33
CA ILE A 27 7.85 -17.44 7.31
C ILE A 27 7.80 -18.18 8.65
N ARG A 28 8.31 -17.53 9.70
CA ARG A 28 8.37 -18.10 11.04
C ARG A 28 7.70 -17.19 12.05
N ILE A 29 7.05 -17.79 13.03
CA ILE A 29 6.51 -17.08 14.19
C ILE A 29 7.41 -17.38 15.37
N ARG A 30 7.88 -16.33 16.03
CA ARG A 30 8.70 -16.43 17.24
C ARG A 30 8.01 -15.73 18.40
N GLU A 31 8.12 -16.32 19.59
CA GLU A 31 7.79 -15.64 20.82
C GLU A 31 9.01 -14.82 21.27
N VAL A 32 8.81 -13.52 21.35
CA VAL A 32 9.82 -12.56 21.79
C VAL A 32 9.37 -11.86 23.07
N PRO A 33 10.29 -11.43 23.95
CA PRO A 33 9.92 -10.62 25.10
C PRO A 33 9.15 -9.38 24.67
N THR A 34 8.05 -9.08 25.32
CA THR A 34 7.30 -7.85 25.07
C THR A 34 8.15 -6.65 25.49
N ASN A 35 8.14 -5.60 24.69
CA ASN A 35 8.85 -4.37 25.02
C ASN A 35 8.34 -3.82 26.35
N PRO A 36 9.24 -3.41 27.27
CA PRO A 36 8.83 -2.85 28.54
C PRO A 36 8.01 -1.57 28.32
N LEU A 37 6.89 -1.48 29.03
CA LEU A 37 6.09 -0.26 29.03
C LEU A 37 6.90 0.91 29.63
N ASN A 38 6.64 2.11 29.13
CA ASN A 38 7.16 3.28 29.80
C ASN A 38 6.55 3.38 31.23
N PRO A 39 7.22 4.06 32.18
CA PRO A 39 6.79 4.08 33.58
C PRO A 39 5.37 4.64 33.81
N GLN A 40 4.88 5.51 32.89
CA GLN A 40 3.52 6.07 33.01
C GLN A 40 2.47 5.04 32.56
N LEU A 41 2.70 4.35 31.47
CA LEU A 41 1.81 3.28 30.99
C LEU A 41 1.82 2.09 31.93
N GLN A 42 2.97 1.75 32.52
CA GLN A 42 3.06 0.67 33.49
C GLN A 42 2.16 0.92 34.70
N LYS A 43 2.14 2.13 35.26
CA LYS A 43 1.24 2.50 36.33
C LYS A 43 -0.24 2.42 35.96
N ILE A 44 -0.58 2.77 34.72
CA ILE A 44 -1.96 2.67 34.22
C ILE A 44 -2.39 1.21 34.15
N VAL A 45 -1.54 0.36 33.58
CA VAL A 45 -1.79 -1.10 33.46
C VAL A 45 -1.96 -1.74 34.83
N GLU A 46 -1.09 -1.41 35.79
CA GLU A 46 -1.16 -1.88 37.17
C GLU A 46 -2.45 -1.40 37.87
N ASN A 47 -2.80 -0.11 37.75
CA ASN A 47 -4.01 0.45 38.36
C ASN A 47 -5.32 -0.12 37.77
N LEU A 48 -5.32 -0.47 36.50
CA LEU A 48 -6.48 -1.04 35.81
C LEU A 48 -6.51 -2.57 35.90
N ASN A 49 -5.56 -3.21 36.59
CA ASN A 49 -5.41 -4.68 36.68
C ASN A 49 -5.42 -5.34 35.28
N ILE A 50 -4.81 -4.71 34.28
CA ILE A 50 -4.69 -5.27 32.94
C ILE A 50 -3.52 -6.25 32.93
N ASP A 51 -3.78 -7.49 32.49
CA ASP A 51 -2.73 -8.49 32.28
C ASP A 51 -1.90 -8.13 31.05
N TYR A 52 -0.68 -7.65 31.28
CA TYR A 52 0.25 -7.31 30.19
C TYR A 52 1.12 -8.52 29.87
N PRO A 53 1.05 -9.05 28.63
CA PRO A 53 1.76 -10.27 28.27
C PRO A 53 3.28 -10.09 28.37
N LYS A 54 3.98 -11.07 28.94
CA LYS A 54 5.45 -11.06 29.05
C LYS A 54 6.14 -11.34 27.71
N THR A 55 5.44 -12.03 26.81
CA THR A 55 5.91 -12.34 25.45
C THR A 55 4.85 -11.95 24.43
N THR A 56 5.30 -11.58 23.24
CA THR A 56 4.47 -11.36 22.07
C THR A 56 4.95 -12.24 20.92
N LYS A 57 4.07 -12.49 19.95
CA LYS A 57 4.43 -13.24 18.74
C LYS A 57 4.84 -12.27 17.67
N GLU A 58 6.03 -12.47 17.10
CA GLU A 58 6.53 -11.73 15.95
C GLU A 58 6.69 -12.64 14.73
N LEU A 59 6.42 -12.08 13.56
CA LEU A 59 6.64 -12.72 12.27
C LEU A 59 8.05 -12.41 11.78
N TYR A 60 8.73 -13.46 11.33
CA TYR A 60 10.05 -13.41 10.70
C TYR A 60 9.95 -13.96 9.29
N THR A 61 10.60 -13.28 8.36
CA THR A 61 10.84 -13.75 7.00
C THR A 61 12.20 -14.40 6.93
N VAL A 62 12.34 -15.45 6.12
CA VAL A 62 13.60 -16.15 5.91
C VAL A 62 14.08 -15.91 4.50
N HIS A 63 15.28 -15.40 4.37
CA HIS A 63 15.92 -15.11 3.09
C HIS A 63 17.08 -16.06 2.83
N LYS A 64 17.19 -16.53 1.58
CA LYS A 64 18.37 -17.29 1.15
C LYS A 64 19.54 -16.34 0.93
N ILE A 65 20.71 -16.72 1.44
CA ILE A 65 21.96 -16.00 1.24
C ILE A 65 22.75 -16.72 0.14
N TYR A 66 23.10 -15.99 -0.90
CA TYR A 66 23.79 -16.53 -2.06
C TYR A 66 25.27 -16.11 -2.10
N HIS A 67 26.11 -17.01 -2.57
CA HIS A 67 27.47 -16.73 -3.00
C HIS A 67 27.70 -17.39 -4.36
N GLN A 68 28.08 -16.62 -5.39
CA GLN A 68 28.28 -17.11 -6.76
C GLN A 68 27.10 -17.99 -7.28
N ASN A 69 25.86 -17.56 -7.06
CA ASN A 69 24.62 -18.27 -7.41
C ASN A 69 24.30 -19.54 -6.60
N GLU A 70 25.13 -19.92 -5.65
CA GLU A 70 24.84 -21.04 -4.74
C GLU A 70 24.27 -20.52 -3.40
N VAL A 71 23.26 -21.23 -2.88
CA VAL A 71 22.72 -20.93 -1.55
C VAL A 71 23.71 -21.42 -0.50
N ILE A 72 24.35 -20.50 0.20
CA ILE A 72 25.31 -20.81 1.24
C ILE A 72 24.71 -20.82 2.66
N ASN A 73 23.63 -20.07 2.86
CA ASN A 73 22.98 -19.96 4.17
C ASN A 73 21.59 -19.38 4.03
N SER A 74 20.89 -19.19 5.15
CA SER A 74 19.65 -18.40 5.25
C SER A 74 19.74 -17.43 6.42
N GLY A 75 19.16 -16.25 6.26
CA GLY A 75 19.03 -15.23 7.30
C GLY A 75 17.57 -15.01 7.65
N GLU A 76 17.29 -14.65 8.88
CA GLU A 76 15.96 -14.29 9.34
C GLU A 76 15.89 -12.78 9.61
N LEU A 77 14.78 -12.17 9.20
CA LEU A 77 14.51 -10.75 9.40
C LEU A 77 13.11 -10.60 10.01
N PRO A 78 12.93 -9.83 11.09
CA PRO A 78 11.58 -9.50 11.54
C PRO A 78 10.80 -8.82 10.41
N LEU A 79 9.53 -9.17 10.23
CA LEU A 79 8.68 -8.56 9.19
C LEU A 79 8.65 -7.04 9.30
N THR A 80 8.78 -6.50 10.50
CA THR A 80 8.85 -5.05 10.77
C THR A 80 10.10 -4.36 10.18
N GLN A 81 11.15 -5.13 9.89
CA GLN A 81 12.41 -4.65 9.30
C GLN A 81 12.47 -4.86 7.77
N GLU A 82 11.47 -5.54 7.21
CA GLU A 82 11.33 -5.64 5.76
C GLU A 82 11.06 -4.28 5.11
N SER A 83 11.30 -4.19 3.80
CA SER A 83 10.95 -3.00 3.03
C SER A 83 9.46 -2.68 3.16
N VAL A 84 9.11 -1.41 3.00
CA VAL A 84 7.70 -0.99 3.05
C VAL A 84 6.87 -1.75 2.03
N GLY A 85 7.38 -1.90 0.79
CA GLY A 85 6.70 -2.63 -0.28
C GLY A 85 6.50 -4.11 0.04
N THR A 86 7.51 -4.78 0.62
CA THR A 86 7.41 -6.19 1.06
C THR A 86 6.32 -6.35 2.11
N ARG A 87 6.30 -5.48 3.12
CA ARG A 87 5.26 -5.50 4.17
C ARG A 87 3.87 -5.23 3.60
N ARG A 88 3.77 -4.26 2.69
CA ARG A 88 2.51 -3.91 2.02
C ARG A 88 1.94 -5.12 1.29
N LEU A 89 2.73 -5.73 0.42
CA LEU A 89 2.33 -6.92 -0.30
C LEU A 89 1.93 -8.04 0.66
N PHE A 90 2.74 -8.29 1.71
CA PHE A 90 2.45 -9.31 2.71
C PHE A 90 1.04 -9.13 3.31
N TYR A 91 0.69 -7.90 3.72
CA TYR A 91 -0.63 -7.64 4.32
C TYR A 91 -1.77 -7.73 3.30
N ILE A 92 -1.58 -7.29 2.07
CA ILE A 92 -2.58 -7.43 1.00
C ILE A 92 -2.87 -8.92 0.75
N VAL A 93 -1.82 -9.72 0.58
CA VAL A 93 -1.95 -11.16 0.35
C VAL A 93 -2.60 -11.86 1.54
N LEU A 94 -2.20 -11.49 2.76
CA LEU A 94 -2.81 -12.03 3.98
C LEU A 94 -4.31 -11.73 4.04
N ALA A 95 -4.71 -10.50 3.75
CA ALA A 95 -6.12 -10.10 3.72
C ALA A 95 -6.91 -10.89 2.67
N MET A 96 -6.36 -11.03 1.46
CA MET A 96 -6.95 -11.84 0.39
C MET A 96 -7.15 -13.29 0.82
N MET A 97 -6.11 -13.92 1.37
CA MET A 97 -6.15 -15.32 1.80
C MET A 97 -7.18 -15.52 2.91
N LEU A 98 -7.19 -14.65 3.91
CA LEU A 98 -8.16 -14.73 5.01
C LEU A 98 -9.61 -14.55 4.51
N ALA A 99 -9.82 -13.64 3.56
CA ALA A 99 -11.14 -13.46 2.95
C ALA A 99 -11.57 -14.71 2.17
N GLN A 100 -10.66 -15.29 1.38
CA GLN A 100 -10.91 -16.50 0.59
C GLN A 100 -11.23 -17.71 1.50
N MET A 101 -10.50 -17.86 2.60
CA MET A 101 -10.70 -18.98 3.56
C MET A 101 -11.99 -18.86 4.36
N ASN A 102 -12.44 -17.65 4.66
CA ASN A 102 -13.61 -17.39 5.52
C ASN A 102 -14.95 -17.32 4.76
N GLY A 103 -15.05 -18.03 3.65
CA GLY A 103 -16.31 -18.25 2.94
C GLY A 103 -16.66 -17.24 1.88
N ASN A 104 -15.68 -16.50 1.35
CA ASN A 104 -15.83 -15.60 0.18
C ASN A 104 -16.85 -14.44 0.37
N GLU A 105 -17.08 -13.69 -0.69
CA GLU A 105 -18.06 -12.57 -0.73
C GLU A 105 -17.75 -11.48 0.31
N LYS A 106 -16.47 -11.25 0.59
CA LYS A 106 -16.02 -10.14 1.44
C LYS A 106 -15.72 -8.92 0.58
N THR A 107 -15.94 -7.75 1.16
CA THR A 107 -15.44 -6.49 0.59
C THR A 107 -14.17 -6.10 1.33
N ILE A 108 -13.08 -5.95 0.60
CA ILE A 108 -11.78 -5.54 1.10
C ILE A 108 -11.54 -4.11 0.61
N VAL A 109 -11.33 -3.19 1.54
CA VAL A 109 -11.03 -1.78 1.24
C VAL A 109 -9.57 -1.53 1.53
N ILE A 110 -8.84 -1.01 0.54
CA ILE A 110 -7.40 -0.73 0.67
C ILE A 110 -7.17 0.71 0.20
N ASP A 111 -6.74 1.55 1.13
CA ASP A 111 -6.36 2.92 0.84
C ASP A 111 -4.90 2.99 0.38
N GLU A 112 -4.64 3.82 -0.67
CA GLU A 112 -3.30 3.97 -1.28
C GLU A 112 -2.64 2.60 -1.58
N PHE A 113 -3.38 1.70 -2.25
CA PHE A 113 -3.00 0.29 -2.33
C PHE A 113 -1.64 0.05 -3.01
N ASP A 114 -1.25 0.92 -3.90
CA ASP A 114 -0.01 0.90 -4.68
C ASP A 114 1.19 1.54 -3.96
N ASP A 115 0.97 2.18 -2.80
CA ASP A 115 2.07 2.84 -2.07
C ASP A 115 3.23 1.88 -1.83
N SER A 116 4.44 2.31 -2.23
CA SER A 116 5.69 1.54 -2.13
C SER A 116 5.72 0.22 -2.93
N LEU A 117 4.75 -0.04 -3.80
CA LEU A 117 4.79 -1.14 -4.76
C LEU A 117 5.33 -0.68 -6.11
N HIS A 118 6.01 -1.58 -6.81
CA HIS A 118 6.33 -1.34 -8.22
C HIS A 118 5.05 -1.38 -9.06
N VAL A 119 4.91 -0.48 -10.03
CA VAL A 119 3.69 -0.35 -10.86
C VAL A 119 3.26 -1.67 -11.51
N GLU A 120 4.20 -2.47 -12.00
CA GLU A 120 3.91 -3.79 -12.58
C GLU A 120 3.31 -4.76 -11.55
N LEU A 121 3.77 -4.70 -10.29
CA LEU A 121 3.22 -5.50 -9.21
C LEU A 121 1.81 -5.03 -8.85
N ALA A 122 1.58 -3.72 -8.77
CA ALA A 122 0.27 -3.15 -8.54
C ALA A 122 -0.72 -3.54 -9.66
N ALA A 123 -0.31 -3.46 -10.93
CA ALA A 123 -1.11 -3.90 -12.06
C ALA A 123 -1.40 -5.41 -12.02
N ALA A 124 -0.42 -6.24 -11.63
CA ALA A 124 -0.63 -7.67 -11.46
C ALA A 124 -1.65 -7.98 -10.35
N LEU A 125 -1.62 -7.25 -9.24
CA LEU A 125 -2.62 -7.37 -8.17
C LEU A 125 -4.03 -6.99 -8.66
N VAL A 126 -4.17 -5.92 -9.44
CA VAL A 126 -5.45 -5.54 -10.06
C VAL A 126 -6.01 -6.66 -10.93
N ARG A 127 -5.16 -7.33 -11.72
CA ARG A 127 -5.58 -8.52 -12.51
C ARG A 127 -6.04 -9.66 -11.61
N ILE A 128 -5.36 -9.91 -10.49
CA ILE A 128 -5.75 -10.94 -9.51
C ILE A 128 -7.10 -10.58 -8.88
N PHE A 129 -7.31 -9.31 -8.50
CA PHE A 129 -8.58 -8.85 -7.93
C PHE A 129 -9.76 -9.05 -8.88
N ASN A 130 -9.54 -8.91 -10.19
CA ASN A 130 -10.53 -9.10 -11.25
C ASN A 130 -10.61 -10.55 -11.79
N SER A 131 -9.79 -11.47 -11.28
CA SER A 131 -9.81 -12.85 -11.74
C SER A 131 -11.07 -13.60 -11.30
N THR A 132 -11.47 -14.61 -12.05
CA THR A 132 -12.59 -15.50 -11.71
C THR A 132 -12.33 -16.36 -10.49
N GLU A 133 -11.06 -16.52 -10.12
CA GLU A 133 -10.64 -17.28 -8.93
C GLU A 133 -10.87 -16.50 -7.64
N ASN A 134 -11.06 -15.19 -7.75
CA ASN A 134 -11.32 -14.31 -6.62
C ASN A 134 -12.81 -13.99 -6.52
N LEU A 135 -13.44 -14.42 -5.44
CA LEU A 135 -14.86 -14.19 -5.18
C LEU A 135 -15.11 -13.00 -4.25
N ASN A 136 -14.07 -12.24 -3.91
CA ASN A 136 -14.18 -11.08 -3.04
C ASN A 136 -14.23 -9.79 -3.87
N GLN A 137 -14.83 -8.75 -3.31
CA GLN A 137 -14.83 -7.41 -3.88
C GLN A 137 -13.66 -6.61 -3.33
N PHE A 138 -12.97 -5.86 -4.20
CA PHE A 138 -11.93 -4.92 -3.80
C PHE A 138 -12.37 -3.49 -4.11
N ILE A 139 -12.23 -2.61 -3.13
CA ILE A 139 -12.35 -1.15 -3.28
C ILE A 139 -10.97 -0.60 -2.94
N ILE A 140 -10.31 -0.02 -3.92
CA ILE A 140 -8.93 0.47 -3.77
C ILE A 140 -8.88 1.96 -4.14
N THR A 141 -8.05 2.71 -3.41
CA THR A 141 -7.64 4.05 -3.83
C THR A 141 -6.19 4.02 -4.30
N THR A 142 -5.84 4.88 -5.25
CA THR A 142 -4.50 4.97 -5.82
C THR A 142 -4.21 6.37 -6.33
N HIS A 143 -2.96 6.77 -6.29
CA HIS A 143 -2.44 7.96 -6.97
C HIS A 143 -1.66 7.61 -8.24
N ASP A 144 -1.47 6.33 -8.56
CA ASP A 144 -0.77 5.90 -9.76
C ASP A 144 -1.70 5.90 -10.99
N ILE A 145 -1.53 6.95 -11.79
CA ILE A 145 -2.30 7.13 -13.03
C ILE A 145 -2.06 6.02 -14.06
N GLN A 146 -0.95 5.29 -13.99
CA GLN A 146 -0.66 4.20 -14.93
C GLN A 146 -1.65 3.05 -14.75
N LEU A 147 -2.22 2.89 -13.56
CA LEU A 147 -3.24 1.89 -13.28
C LEU A 147 -4.56 2.15 -14.01
N LEU A 148 -4.81 3.37 -14.51
CA LEU A 148 -5.96 3.65 -15.38
C LEU A 148 -5.94 2.86 -16.68
N ASP A 149 -4.75 2.44 -17.13
CA ASP A 149 -4.55 1.64 -18.34
C ASP A 149 -4.34 0.15 -18.03
N SER A 150 -4.53 -0.26 -16.78
CA SER A 150 -4.47 -1.68 -16.38
C SER A 150 -5.72 -2.45 -16.83
N ASP A 151 -5.79 -3.73 -16.50
CA ASP A 151 -6.90 -4.63 -16.88
C ASP A 151 -8.18 -4.33 -16.06
N LEU A 152 -8.69 -3.11 -16.21
CA LEU A 152 -9.90 -2.60 -15.58
C LEU A 152 -10.97 -2.29 -16.62
N ARG A 153 -12.23 -2.57 -16.29
CA ARG A 153 -13.35 -2.06 -17.06
C ARG A 153 -13.59 -0.59 -16.69
N ILE A 154 -14.04 0.20 -17.65
CA ILE A 154 -14.30 1.64 -17.46
C ILE A 154 -15.32 1.94 -16.36
N ASP A 155 -16.25 1.02 -16.11
CA ASP A 155 -17.26 1.12 -15.05
C ASP A 155 -16.70 0.83 -13.64
N GLN A 156 -15.50 0.31 -13.55
CA GLN A 156 -14.79 0.07 -12.29
C GLN A 156 -13.93 1.27 -11.84
N ILE A 157 -13.73 2.26 -12.73
CA ILE A 157 -12.83 3.38 -12.48
C ILE A 157 -13.62 4.61 -12.08
N TYR A 158 -13.30 5.13 -10.90
CA TYR A 158 -13.87 6.35 -10.35
C TYR A 158 -12.78 7.37 -10.11
N LEU A 159 -13.07 8.63 -10.44
CA LEU A 159 -12.20 9.76 -10.19
C LEU A 159 -12.78 10.59 -9.06
N LEU A 160 -11.96 10.86 -8.06
CA LEU A 160 -12.32 11.73 -6.94
C LEU A 160 -11.71 13.11 -7.19
N ASP A 161 -12.56 14.12 -7.34
CA ASP A 161 -12.18 15.52 -7.45
C ASP A 161 -12.50 16.25 -6.16
N LYS A 162 -11.71 17.28 -5.84
CA LYS A 162 -11.94 18.13 -4.67
C LYS A 162 -11.81 19.57 -5.07
N ASP A 163 -12.88 20.34 -4.92
CA ASP A 163 -12.87 21.75 -5.23
C ASP A 163 -12.12 22.58 -4.18
N PHE A 164 -11.97 23.88 -4.46
CA PHE A 164 -11.28 24.81 -3.55
C PHE A 164 -12.02 25.07 -2.23
N HIS A 165 -13.31 24.72 -2.15
CA HIS A 165 -14.07 24.75 -0.89
C HIS A 165 -13.91 23.46 -0.06
N GLY A 166 -13.22 22.47 -0.60
CA GLY A 166 -13.01 21.18 0.06
C GLY A 166 -14.16 20.20 -0.17
N ILE A 167 -15.06 20.47 -1.11
CA ILE A 167 -16.16 19.57 -1.47
C ILE A 167 -15.62 18.52 -2.43
N SER A 168 -15.83 17.26 -2.07
CA SER A 168 -15.42 16.12 -2.90
C SER A 168 -16.55 15.70 -3.84
N ASP A 169 -16.21 15.44 -5.11
CA ASP A 169 -17.10 14.92 -6.14
C ASP A 169 -16.51 13.63 -6.72
N LEU A 170 -17.35 12.58 -6.79
CA LEU A 170 -16.96 11.26 -7.28
C LEU A 170 -17.64 10.99 -8.61
N LYS A 171 -16.83 10.80 -9.66
CA LYS A 171 -17.28 10.58 -11.03
C LYS A 171 -16.80 9.25 -11.56
N SER A 172 -17.66 8.47 -12.20
CA SER A 172 -17.21 7.30 -12.97
C SER A 172 -16.62 7.72 -14.31
N ILE A 173 -15.52 7.12 -14.73
CA ILE A 173 -15.01 7.31 -16.11
C ILE A 173 -16.07 6.90 -17.13
N PHE A 174 -16.92 5.94 -16.81
CA PHE A 174 -18.01 5.50 -17.67
C PHE A 174 -19.01 6.63 -18.03
N ASP A 175 -19.15 7.65 -17.18
CA ASP A 175 -20.09 8.77 -17.40
C ASP A 175 -19.62 9.72 -18.54
N PHE A 176 -18.33 9.66 -18.88
CA PHE A 176 -17.77 10.50 -19.94
C PHE A 176 -17.97 9.86 -21.33
N GLU A 177 -18.51 10.64 -22.28
CA GLU A 177 -18.73 10.17 -23.65
C GLU A 177 -17.44 9.72 -24.35
N ASP A 178 -16.35 10.44 -24.09
CA ASP A 178 -15.01 10.11 -24.61
C ASP A 178 -14.51 8.71 -24.17
N ALA A 179 -14.92 8.23 -23.03
CA ALA A 179 -14.54 6.93 -22.52
C ALA A 179 -15.36 5.80 -23.15
N ARG A 180 -16.64 6.06 -23.46
CA ARG A 180 -17.60 5.08 -24.01
C ARG A 180 -17.40 4.82 -25.52
N ASN A 181 -16.77 5.75 -26.22
CA ASN A 181 -16.54 5.63 -27.67
C ASN A 181 -15.47 4.56 -27.97
N LYS A 182 -15.90 3.33 -28.11
CA LYS A 182 -15.10 2.08 -28.27
C LYS A 182 -14.32 1.97 -29.60
N GLY A 183 -14.20 3.05 -30.37
CA GLY A 183 -13.67 2.95 -31.74
C GLY A 183 -12.14 2.87 -31.87
N ARG A 184 -11.37 2.95 -30.80
CA ARG A 184 -9.90 2.87 -30.86
C ARG A 184 -9.34 2.17 -29.65
N HIS A 185 -8.81 0.96 -29.83
CA HIS A 185 -8.08 0.18 -28.83
C HIS A 185 -6.76 0.85 -28.34
N ASP A 186 -6.39 1.99 -28.89
CA ASP A 186 -5.10 2.68 -28.62
C ASP A 186 -5.22 3.90 -27.70
N ILE A 187 -6.29 4.04 -26.92
CA ILE A 187 -6.46 5.28 -26.16
C ILE A 187 -6.17 5.01 -24.68
N SER A 188 -5.00 5.50 -24.23
CA SER A 188 -4.62 5.55 -22.85
C SER A 188 -5.55 6.47 -22.03
N PHE A 189 -6.22 5.92 -21.02
CA PHE A 189 -7.01 6.70 -20.06
C PHE A 189 -6.09 7.59 -19.20
N ALA A 190 -4.90 7.12 -18.85
CA ALA A 190 -3.89 7.91 -18.16
C ALA A 190 -3.55 9.19 -18.92
N LYS A 191 -3.31 9.09 -20.24
CA LYS A 191 -3.04 10.24 -21.09
C LYS A 191 -4.23 11.23 -21.15
N ARG A 192 -5.45 10.71 -21.26
CA ARG A 192 -6.66 11.55 -21.26
C ARG A 192 -6.89 12.25 -19.92
N TYR A 193 -6.64 11.56 -18.83
CA TYR A 193 -6.68 12.12 -17.49
C TYR A 193 -5.70 13.31 -17.37
N LEU A 194 -4.43 13.12 -17.75
CA LEU A 194 -3.41 14.18 -17.75
C LEU A 194 -3.76 15.37 -18.65
N GLN A 195 -4.56 15.15 -19.70
CA GLN A 195 -5.10 16.22 -20.57
C GLN A 195 -6.30 16.94 -19.95
N GLY A 196 -6.71 16.60 -18.73
CA GLY A 196 -7.86 17.19 -18.05
C GLY A 196 -9.23 16.81 -18.61
N ARG A 197 -9.31 15.77 -19.47
CA ARG A 197 -10.57 15.40 -20.15
C ARG A 197 -11.63 14.83 -19.21
N PHE A 198 -11.21 14.36 -18.05
CA PHE A 198 -12.10 13.79 -17.04
C PHE A 198 -12.28 14.71 -15.82
N GLY A 199 -11.66 15.89 -15.81
CA GLY A 199 -11.52 16.70 -14.61
C GLY A 199 -10.55 16.03 -13.63
N ALA A 200 -10.64 16.37 -12.33
CA ALA A 200 -9.89 15.78 -11.24
C ALA A 200 -8.35 15.87 -11.36
N VAL A 201 -7.83 16.74 -12.26
CA VAL A 201 -6.40 17.04 -12.35
C VAL A 201 -6.08 18.19 -11.41
N PRO A 202 -5.16 18.03 -10.45
CA PRO A 202 -4.78 19.11 -9.55
C PRO A 202 -4.23 20.31 -10.32
N VAL A 203 -4.73 21.50 -10.02
CA VAL A 203 -4.16 22.76 -10.54
C VAL A 203 -3.10 23.23 -9.57
N ILE A 204 -1.84 23.18 -9.98
CA ILE A 204 -0.70 23.56 -9.15
C ILE A 204 -0.18 24.92 -9.65
N ASP A 205 -0.24 25.94 -8.80
CA ASP A 205 0.38 27.25 -9.04
C ASP A 205 1.86 27.20 -8.64
N VAL A 206 2.69 26.79 -9.62
CA VAL A 206 4.15 26.68 -9.42
C VAL A 206 4.78 28.06 -9.21
N ASP A 207 4.30 29.09 -9.91
CA ASP A 207 4.85 30.44 -9.80
C ASP A 207 4.59 31.01 -8.40
N GLY A 208 3.37 30.84 -7.88
CA GLY A 208 3.06 31.24 -6.50
C GLY A 208 3.90 30.51 -5.44
N LEU A 209 4.24 29.22 -5.66
CA LEU A 209 5.14 28.49 -4.77
C LEU A 209 6.58 29.04 -4.85
N LEU A 210 7.07 29.40 -6.04
CA LEU A 210 8.39 30.00 -6.21
C LEU A 210 8.48 31.38 -5.56
N ASP A 211 7.44 32.23 -5.68
CA ASP A 211 7.36 33.53 -5.00
C ASP A 211 7.47 33.37 -3.47
N VAL A 212 6.79 32.37 -2.89
CA VAL A 212 6.90 32.07 -1.44
C VAL A 212 8.33 31.68 -1.06
N LEU A 213 9.01 30.86 -1.87
CA LEU A 213 10.41 30.49 -1.62
C LEU A 213 11.35 31.70 -1.70
N GLN A 214 11.13 32.61 -2.66
CA GLN A 214 11.89 33.84 -2.76
C GLN A 214 11.68 34.74 -1.54
N MET A 215 10.44 34.92 -1.09
CA MET A 215 10.14 35.71 0.11
C MET A 215 10.80 35.10 1.37
N ILE A 216 10.86 33.77 1.49
CA ILE A 216 11.56 33.09 2.57
C ILE A 216 13.07 33.37 2.49
N HIS A 217 13.65 33.28 1.29
CA HIS A 217 15.06 33.56 1.07
C HIS A 217 15.43 35.00 1.45
N GLU A 218 14.64 35.98 0.99
CA GLU A 218 14.84 37.38 1.31
C GLU A 218 14.72 37.68 2.80
N LYS A 219 13.77 37.03 3.48
CA LYS A 219 13.51 37.26 4.89
C LYS A 219 14.51 36.58 5.84
N TYR A 220 14.96 35.40 5.48
CA TYR A 220 15.78 34.55 6.38
C TYR A 220 17.16 34.16 5.83
N GLY A 221 17.43 34.38 4.53
CA GLY A 221 18.67 34.00 3.88
C GLY A 221 19.90 34.80 4.35
N ASP A 222 19.70 36.03 4.76
CA ASP A 222 20.79 36.93 5.19
C ASP A 222 21.29 36.70 6.65
N GLU A 223 20.55 35.94 7.46
CA GLU A 223 20.96 35.69 8.86
C GLU A 223 22.15 34.74 8.97
N HIS A 224 22.37 33.86 8.00
CA HIS A 224 23.51 32.93 8.00
C HIS A 224 24.81 33.52 7.45
N GLY A 225 24.77 34.68 6.78
CA GLY A 225 25.96 35.37 6.26
C GLY A 225 26.69 36.22 7.31
N LYS A 226 26.03 36.62 8.39
CA LYS A 226 26.61 37.53 9.40
C LYS A 226 27.36 36.86 10.54
N ASN A 227 27.30 35.52 10.67
CA ASN A 227 28.00 34.77 11.74
C ASN A 227 29.33 34.11 11.28
N LYS A 228 29.88 34.52 10.13
CA LYS A 228 31.23 34.12 9.68
C LYS A 228 32.10 35.36 9.43
N LYS A 229 32.31 36.15 10.46
CA LYS A 229 33.45 37.08 10.52
C LYS A 229 34.02 37.09 11.93
#